data_eb2e4a4211cd60cd69b5553989c04859
#
_entry.id   eb2e4a4211cd60cd69b5553989c04859
#
_cell.length_a   1.000
_cell.length_b   1.000
_cell.length_c   1.000
_cell.angle_alpha   90.00
_cell.angle_beta   90.00
_cell.angle_gamma   90.00
#
_symmetry.space_group_name_H-M   'P 1'
#
loop_
_entity.id
_entity.type
_entity.pdbx_description
1 polymer ?
#
loop_
_entity_poly.entity_id
_entity_poly.type
_entity_poly.pdbx_seq_one_letter_code
_entity_poly.pdbx_strand_id
1 'polypeptide(L)'
;LIEVEHGSDKSENELVDSFIDSLKKSLNQDEYDNKQSYEKLLFFLKMIEENRLIIRKTFEPNHAKLYIFSLKDARYAKSLFITGSSNLTRAGLENQKEFNVEIKDYGTDEAEAYFEKLWNSSVKLTEKQEEKKRIIDTIKKETLVREITPYEAYCLVLKSYVESFEQKSQEEQIKAILKEAKYREYKYQIDAISQALAIIEKHNGVLIADVVGLGKTIIACVVAKLLGLRGAVICPPSLMGDLVTADSGWKKYIEEFKLYDWNVFSSGDLENVSKRINSDKSIEVIIVDEAHRFRNEDTRSYELLHTICRNKKVILLTATPFNNKPYDVLALIKLFVVPNMSNITIGEDLSYKFKLFSKTFDDLNFIAKNYKSTDPEKGKKVKTLYFNYFNDADLDIDLEKVKNRAH
;
A
#
# COMPACT_ATOMS: atom_id res chain seq x y z
N LEU A 1 14.00 7.44 -8.93
CA LEU A 1 14.00 8.48 -9.97
C LEU A 1 13.17 9.65 -9.47
N ILE A 2 13.82 10.80 -9.30
CA ILE A 2 13.14 12.04 -8.95
C ILE A 2 12.67 12.62 -10.30
N GLU A 3 11.38 12.45 -10.64
CA GLU A 3 10.77 13.13 -11.79
C GLU A 3 10.60 14.61 -11.45
N VAL A 4 11.23 15.47 -12.23
CA VAL A 4 11.14 16.92 -12.09
C VAL A 4 10.42 17.45 -13.32
N GLU A 5 9.35 18.21 -13.10
CA GLU A 5 8.61 18.90 -14.16
C GLU A 5 9.51 19.82 -15.01
N HIS A 6 9.28 19.83 -16.30
CA HIS A 6 10.10 20.44 -17.33
C HIS A 6 9.76 21.93 -17.53
N GLY A 7 10.80 22.74 -17.56
CA GLY A 7 10.77 24.12 -18.08
C GLY A 7 12.17 24.54 -18.51
N SER A 8 12.31 24.88 -19.76
CA SER A 8 13.60 25.20 -20.42
C SER A 8 14.24 26.54 -20.02
N ASP A 9 13.72 27.25 -19.01
CA ASP A 9 14.20 28.58 -18.59
C ASP A 9 14.41 28.71 -17.07
N LYS A 10 14.70 27.60 -16.36
CA LYS A 10 14.92 27.66 -14.90
C LYS A 10 16.32 28.13 -14.56
N SER A 11 16.41 29.06 -13.62
CA SER A 11 17.69 29.49 -13.03
C SER A 11 18.34 28.36 -12.21
N GLU A 12 19.65 28.47 -11.96
CA GLU A 12 20.41 27.50 -11.13
C GLU A 12 19.73 27.28 -9.77
N ASN A 13 19.26 28.34 -9.14
CA ASN A 13 18.60 28.29 -7.83
C ASN A 13 17.24 27.54 -7.88
N GLU A 14 16.43 27.77 -8.91
CA GLU A 14 15.16 27.06 -9.10
C GLU A 14 15.36 25.56 -9.34
N LEU A 15 16.45 25.17 -10.00
CA LEU A 15 16.81 23.77 -10.19
C LEU A 15 17.23 23.11 -8.87
N VAL A 16 17.98 23.82 -8.02
CA VAL A 16 18.35 23.35 -6.68
C VAL A 16 17.11 23.19 -5.82
N ASP A 17 16.23 24.19 -5.77
CA ASP A 17 14.99 24.15 -5.00
C ASP A 17 14.08 23.01 -5.45
N SER A 18 13.90 22.85 -6.76
CA SER A 18 13.15 21.72 -7.35
C SER A 18 13.74 20.36 -6.98
N PHE A 19 15.07 20.23 -6.92
CA PHE A 19 15.73 19.00 -6.46
C PHE A 19 15.45 18.73 -4.97
N ILE A 20 15.57 19.75 -4.13
CA ILE A 20 15.31 19.63 -2.68
C ILE A 20 13.86 19.26 -2.41
N ASP A 21 12.90 19.83 -3.14
CA ASP A 21 11.48 19.52 -2.98
C ASP A 21 11.15 18.10 -3.45
N SER A 22 11.78 17.64 -4.52
CA SER A 22 11.66 16.26 -4.97
C SER A 22 12.28 15.28 -3.98
N LEU A 23 13.42 15.65 -3.38
CA LEU A 23 14.08 14.88 -2.33
C LEU A 23 13.18 14.75 -1.08
N LYS A 24 12.56 15.85 -0.63
CA LYS A 24 11.60 15.84 0.48
C LYS A 24 10.43 14.90 0.19
N LYS A 25 9.81 15.01 -1.00
CA LYS A 25 8.70 14.14 -1.40
C LYS A 25 9.10 12.66 -1.38
N SER A 26 10.32 12.34 -1.82
CA SER A 26 10.83 10.97 -1.82
C SER A 26 11.12 10.45 -0.41
N LEU A 27 11.65 11.29 0.47
CA LEU A 27 12.02 10.91 1.85
C LEU A 27 10.80 10.78 2.78
N ASN A 28 9.71 11.49 2.50
CA ASN A 28 8.47 11.43 3.26
C ASN A 28 7.60 10.19 2.93
N GLN A 29 8.15 9.18 2.27
CA GLN A 29 7.49 7.90 2.06
C GLN A 29 7.84 6.96 3.21
N ASP A 30 6.83 6.23 3.73
CA ASP A 30 6.98 5.30 4.86
C ASP A 30 8.04 4.20 4.62
N GLU A 31 8.52 4.03 3.38
CA GLU A 31 9.60 3.10 3.03
C GLU A 31 10.92 3.40 3.77
N TYR A 32 11.11 4.63 4.22
CA TYR A 32 12.33 5.07 4.91
C TYR A 32 12.25 4.92 6.44
N ASP A 33 11.09 4.57 7.01
CA ASP A 33 10.88 4.39 8.45
C ASP A 33 11.25 2.99 8.95
N ASN A 34 12.38 2.46 8.46
CA ASN A 34 12.90 1.17 8.92
C ASN A 34 14.41 1.21 9.10
N LYS A 35 14.92 0.28 9.95
CA LYS A 35 16.34 0.20 10.30
C LYS A 35 17.27 0.11 9.09
N GLN A 36 16.90 -0.68 8.08
CA GLN A 36 17.73 -0.88 6.89
C GLN A 36 17.84 0.40 6.04
N SER A 37 16.76 1.14 5.89
CA SER A 37 16.75 2.43 5.19
C SER A 37 17.54 3.48 5.97
N TYR A 38 17.42 3.50 7.29
CA TYR A 38 18.21 4.35 8.17
C TYR A 38 19.73 4.13 8.01
N GLU A 39 20.19 2.88 8.02
CA GLU A 39 21.61 2.54 7.83
C GLU A 39 22.13 2.99 6.44
N LYS A 40 21.31 2.81 5.40
CA LYS A 40 21.62 3.28 4.04
C LYS A 40 21.71 4.80 3.96
N LEU A 41 20.77 5.51 4.58
CA LEU A 41 20.76 6.97 4.61
C LEU A 41 21.99 7.53 5.34
N LEU A 42 22.36 6.95 6.48
CA LEU A 42 23.60 7.30 7.19
C LEU A 42 24.85 7.10 6.31
N PHE A 43 24.91 6.00 5.57
CA PHE A 43 26.00 5.73 4.64
C PHE A 43 26.06 6.79 3.52
N PHE A 44 24.91 7.14 2.92
CA PHE A 44 24.85 8.20 1.89
C PHE A 44 25.26 9.57 2.43
N LEU A 45 24.76 9.95 3.60
CA LEU A 45 25.16 11.21 4.26
C LEU A 45 26.65 11.28 4.46
N LYS A 46 27.25 10.21 5.00
CA LYS A 46 28.71 10.11 5.19
C LYS A 46 29.47 10.26 3.88
N MET A 47 29.01 9.62 2.81
CA MET A 47 29.65 9.76 1.48
C MET A 47 29.57 11.18 0.95
N ILE A 48 28.46 11.89 1.16
CA ILE A 48 28.31 13.31 0.77
C ILE A 48 29.22 14.18 1.64
N GLU A 49 29.23 13.99 2.96
CA GLU A 49 30.08 14.74 3.90
C GLU A 49 31.56 14.60 3.58
N GLU A 50 32.03 13.38 3.26
CA GLU A 50 33.39 13.03 2.88
C GLU A 50 33.77 13.39 1.43
N ASN A 51 32.86 14.01 0.65
CA ASN A 51 33.02 14.27 -0.79
C ASN A 51 33.31 13.02 -1.64
N ARG A 52 32.86 11.87 -1.20
CA ARG A 52 32.96 10.60 -1.94
C ARG A 52 31.76 10.38 -2.87
N LEU A 53 30.65 11.06 -2.61
CA LEU A 53 29.49 11.12 -3.47
C LEU A 53 29.27 12.56 -3.90
N ILE A 54 29.45 12.84 -5.19
CA ILE A 54 29.21 14.14 -5.79
C ILE A 54 27.97 14.04 -6.68
N ILE A 55 27.03 14.95 -6.48
CA ILE A 55 25.76 15.00 -7.21
C ILE A 55 25.67 16.31 -7.95
N ARG A 56 25.36 16.24 -9.23
CA ARG A 56 25.03 17.37 -10.10
C ARG A 56 23.70 17.14 -10.81
N LYS A 57 23.04 18.21 -11.23
CA LYS A 57 21.79 18.18 -11.97
C LYS A 57 21.93 18.85 -13.31
N THR A 58 21.53 18.17 -14.38
CA THR A 58 21.52 18.74 -15.74
C THR A 58 20.42 19.79 -15.87
N PHE A 59 20.63 20.83 -16.67
CA PHE A 59 19.62 21.83 -16.98
C PHE A 59 18.49 21.22 -17.82
N GLU A 60 18.85 20.40 -18.80
CA GLU A 60 17.89 19.70 -19.65
C GLU A 60 17.66 18.26 -19.16
N PRO A 61 16.47 17.69 -19.44
CA PRO A 61 16.19 16.30 -19.15
C PRO A 61 17.16 15.37 -19.86
N ASN A 62 17.79 14.46 -19.13
CA ASN A 62 18.67 13.47 -19.68
C ASN A 62 18.15 12.05 -19.43
N HIS A 63 17.86 11.32 -20.50
CA HIS A 63 17.41 9.94 -20.45
C HIS A 63 18.53 8.91 -20.63
N ALA A 64 19.79 9.35 -20.81
CA ALA A 64 20.92 8.43 -20.93
C ALA A 64 21.08 7.60 -19.64
N LYS A 65 21.23 6.29 -19.79
CA LYS A 65 21.59 5.34 -18.73
C LYS A 65 23.02 4.90 -19.01
N LEU A 66 23.97 5.64 -18.48
CA LEU A 66 25.40 5.44 -18.69
C LEU A 66 26.09 5.30 -17.34
N TYR A 67 26.73 4.18 -17.12
CA TYR A 67 27.48 3.85 -15.91
C TYR A 67 28.93 3.61 -16.30
N ILE A 68 29.86 4.47 -15.88
CA ILE A 68 31.29 4.38 -16.19
C ILE A 68 32.04 3.94 -14.93
N PHE A 69 32.90 2.95 -15.08
CA PHE A 69 33.69 2.39 -13.99
C PHE A 69 35.19 2.47 -14.35
N SER A 70 35.96 3.21 -13.55
CA SER A 70 37.41 3.19 -13.60
C SER A 70 37.93 2.14 -12.60
N LEU A 71 38.60 1.10 -13.09
CA LEU A 71 39.01 -0.03 -12.29
C LEU A 71 40.39 0.21 -11.65
N LYS A 72 40.52 -0.13 -10.35
CA LYS A 72 41.80 -0.01 -9.64
C LYS A 72 42.82 -1.05 -10.09
N ASP A 73 42.36 -2.20 -10.58
CA ASP A 73 43.20 -3.30 -11.04
C ASP A 73 43.09 -3.43 -12.56
N ALA A 74 44.07 -2.91 -13.25
CA ALA A 74 44.10 -2.87 -14.71
C ALA A 74 44.47 -4.21 -15.39
N ARG A 75 44.52 -5.33 -14.64
CA ARG A 75 44.83 -6.67 -15.22
C ARG A 75 43.75 -7.20 -16.14
N TYR A 76 42.51 -6.75 -15.96
CA TYR A 76 41.34 -7.20 -16.76
C TYR A 76 40.83 -6.15 -17.73
N ALA A 77 40.78 -4.89 -17.29
CA ALA A 77 40.38 -3.72 -18.08
C ALA A 77 40.78 -2.45 -17.32
N LYS A 78 41.11 -1.34 -18.00
CA LYS A 78 41.34 -0.07 -17.33
C LYS A 78 40.03 0.64 -16.96
N SER A 79 39.09 0.58 -17.87
CA SER A 79 37.76 1.16 -17.70
C SER A 79 36.70 0.28 -18.38
N LEU A 80 35.50 0.38 -17.92
CA LEU A 80 34.34 -0.21 -18.56
C LEU A 80 33.13 0.71 -18.42
N PHE A 81 32.20 0.62 -19.35
CA PHE A 81 30.93 1.28 -19.17
C PHE A 81 29.76 0.35 -19.51
N ILE A 82 28.63 0.61 -18.84
CA ILE A 82 27.37 -0.07 -19.07
C ILE A 82 26.38 0.97 -19.58
N THR A 83 25.70 0.67 -20.66
CA THR A 83 24.62 1.49 -21.22
C THR A 83 23.46 0.61 -21.63
N GLY A 84 22.24 1.15 -21.61
CA GLY A 84 21.04 0.40 -21.99
C GLY A 84 19.77 1.09 -21.56
N SER A 85 18.73 0.28 -21.30
CA SER A 85 17.41 0.78 -20.91
C SER A 85 17.24 0.89 -19.39
N SER A 86 18.07 0.21 -18.59
CA SER A 86 17.93 0.14 -17.13
C SER A 86 18.22 1.44 -16.43
N ASN A 87 17.24 1.90 -15.64
CA ASN A 87 17.47 2.94 -14.65
C ASN A 87 18.14 2.35 -13.39
N LEU A 88 18.89 3.17 -12.65
CA LEU A 88 19.48 2.79 -11.35
C LEU A 88 18.37 2.79 -10.28
N THR A 89 17.37 1.96 -10.48
CA THR A 89 16.27 1.72 -9.55
C THR A 89 16.14 0.23 -9.30
N ARG A 90 15.56 -0.16 -8.17
CA ARG A 90 15.33 -1.57 -7.87
C ARG A 90 14.49 -2.26 -8.96
N ALA A 91 13.47 -1.57 -9.48
CA ALA A 91 12.66 -2.09 -10.58
C ALA A 91 13.48 -2.33 -11.85
N GLY A 92 14.33 -1.37 -12.25
CA GLY A 92 15.18 -1.48 -13.43
C GLY A 92 16.32 -2.50 -13.28
N LEU A 93 16.80 -2.77 -12.06
CA LEU A 93 17.90 -3.70 -11.82
C LEU A 93 17.42 -5.14 -11.55
N GLU A 94 16.24 -5.32 -10.94
CA GLU A 94 15.78 -6.63 -10.46
C GLU A 94 14.49 -7.12 -11.13
N ASN A 95 13.55 -6.21 -11.47
CA ASN A 95 12.16 -6.59 -11.75
C ASN A 95 11.68 -6.35 -13.19
N GLN A 96 12.37 -5.52 -13.95
CA GLN A 96 11.99 -5.20 -15.34
C GLN A 96 12.85 -5.99 -16.33
N LYS A 97 12.26 -6.32 -17.49
CA LYS A 97 13.05 -6.88 -18.60
C LYS A 97 13.78 -5.73 -19.28
N GLU A 98 15.03 -5.60 -18.98
CA GLU A 98 15.90 -4.55 -19.48
C GLU A 98 17.03 -5.13 -20.33
N PHE A 99 17.50 -4.34 -21.27
CA PHE A 99 18.65 -4.69 -22.10
C PHE A 99 19.79 -3.72 -21.79
N ASN A 100 20.91 -4.28 -21.32
CA ASN A 100 22.13 -3.53 -21.03
C ASN A 100 23.31 -4.15 -21.76
N VAL A 101 24.22 -3.31 -22.20
CA VAL A 101 25.48 -3.69 -22.85
C VAL A 101 26.62 -3.25 -21.97
N GLU A 102 27.51 -4.17 -21.63
CA GLU A 102 28.79 -3.89 -20.99
C GLU A 102 29.87 -3.82 -22.05
N ILE A 103 30.64 -2.73 -22.08
CA ILE A 103 31.74 -2.52 -23.04
C ILE A 103 33.02 -2.27 -22.23
N LYS A 104 34.09 -2.98 -22.57
CA LYS A 104 35.38 -2.92 -21.88
C LYS A 104 36.46 -2.40 -22.82
N ASP A 105 37.27 -1.46 -22.33
CA ASP A 105 38.46 -0.90 -22.99
C ASP A 105 38.27 -0.38 -24.45
N TYR A 106 37.02 -0.25 -24.91
CA TYR A 106 36.68 0.26 -26.22
C TYR A 106 35.55 1.27 -26.13
N GLY A 107 35.69 2.42 -26.78
CA GLY A 107 34.65 3.46 -26.72
C GLY A 107 34.45 4.10 -25.34
N THR A 108 35.35 3.84 -24.39
CA THR A 108 35.31 4.41 -23.03
C THR A 108 35.65 5.89 -23.04
N ASP A 109 36.56 6.29 -23.91
CA ASP A 109 36.95 7.71 -24.05
C ASP A 109 35.78 8.57 -24.56
N GLU A 110 35.00 8.04 -25.50
CA GLU A 110 33.77 8.71 -26.00
C GLU A 110 32.67 8.76 -24.91
N ALA A 111 32.52 7.71 -24.14
CA ALA A 111 31.57 7.66 -23.02
C ALA A 111 31.99 8.66 -21.92
N GLU A 112 33.26 8.73 -21.58
CA GLU A 112 33.81 9.69 -20.64
C GLU A 112 33.66 11.12 -21.14
N ALA A 113 33.99 11.40 -22.41
CA ALA A 113 33.84 12.73 -23.02
C ALA A 113 32.38 13.19 -23.02
N TYR A 114 31.44 12.29 -23.31
CA TYR A 114 30.00 12.58 -23.21
C TYR A 114 29.59 12.90 -21.76
N PHE A 115 30.06 12.10 -20.81
CA PHE A 115 29.78 12.33 -19.40
C PHE A 115 30.38 13.66 -18.92
N GLU A 116 31.64 13.93 -19.23
CA GLU A 116 32.33 15.19 -18.84
C GLU A 116 31.64 16.42 -19.40
N LYS A 117 31.17 16.37 -20.65
CA LYS A 117 30.41 17.47 -21.26
C LYS A 117 29.15 17.77 -20.43
N LEU A 118 28.38 16.77 -20.08
CA LEU A 118 27.18 16.91 -19.22
C LEU A 118 27.56 17.37 -17.80
N TRP A 119 28.62 16.79 -17.26
CA TRP A 119 29.11 17.09 -15.92
C TRP A 119 29.55 18.56 -15.80
N ASN A 120 30.28 19.07 -16.75
CA ASN A 120 30.79 20.45 -16.74
C ASN A 120 29.71 21.50 -16.97
N SER A 121 28.62 21.15 -17.66
CA SER A 121 27.46 22.01 -17.87
C SER A 121 26.35 21.87 -16.81
N SER A 122 26.54 21.02 -15.81
CA SER A 122 25.52 20.72 -14.81
C SER A 122 25.60 21.62 -13.57
N VAL A 123 24.47 21.79 -12.89
CA VAL A 123 24.36 22.50 -11.60
C VAL A 123 25.01 21.70 -10.50
N LYS A 124 25.91 22.31 -9.73
CA LYS A 124 26.63 21.71 -8.62
C LYS A 124 25.75 21.66 -7.36
N LEU A 125 25.31 20.46 -6.95
CA LEU A 125 24.45 20.27 -5.79
C LEU A 125 25.23 20.03 -4.50
N THR A 126 26.27 19.18 -4.54
CA THR A 126 27.02 18.79 -3.33
C THR A 126 28.44 19.36 -3.26
N GLU A 127 28.90 20.09 -4.27
CA GLU A 127 30.22 20.74 -4.31
C GLU A 127 30.19 22.14 -3.71
N LYS A 128 29.10 22.89 -3.87
CA LYS A 128 28.89 24.19 -3.21
C LYS A 128 28.50 23.94 -1.75
N GLN A 129 29.23 24.52 -0.81
CA GLN A 129 29.04 24.27 0.65
C GLN A 129 27.63 24.60 1.12
N GLU A 130 27.05 25.66 0.60
CA GLU A 130 25.70 26.10 0.98
C GLU A 130 24.64 25.07 0.54
N GLU A 131 24.68 24.64 -0.72
CA GLU A 131 23.74 23.67 -1.28
C GLU A 131 23.93 22.28 -0.66
N LYS A 132 25.17 21.87 -0.45
CA LYS A 132 25.53 20.65 0.25
C LYS A 132 24.91 20.61 1.65
N LYS A 133 25.02 21.72 2.41
CA LYS A 133 24.42 21.82 3.74
C LYS A 133 22.90 21.74 3.67
N ARG A 134 22.26 22.43 2.72
CA ARG A 134 20.80 22.38 2.53
C ARG A 134 20.31 20.97 2.26
N ILE A 135 21.02 20.19 1.45
CA ILE A 135 20.68 18.79 1.15
C ILE A 135 20.83 17.92 2.40
N ILE A 136 21.95 18.04 3.12
CA ILE A 136 22.20 17.27 4.36
C ILE A 136 21.14 17.61 5.41
N ASP A 137 20.85 18.88 5.62
CA ASP A 137 19.87 19.35 6.60
C ASP A 137 18.44 18.84 6.22
N THR A 138 18.12 18.83 4.92
CA THR A 138 16.86 18.28 4.44
C THR A 138 16.75 16.79 4.74
N ILE A 139 17.77 15.99 4.43
CA ILE A 139 17.76 14.55 4.73
C ILE A 139 17.63 14.32 6.24
N LYS A 140 18.40 15.05 7.05
CA LYS A 140 18.35 14.94 8.52
C LYS A 140 16.99 15.37 9.09
N LYS A 141 16.33 16.36 8.48
CA LYS A 141 15.03 16.86 8.93
C LYS A 141 13.87 15.94 8.56
N GLU A 142 13.89 15.38 7.36
CA GLU A 142 12.78 14.58 6.81
C GLU A 142 12.92 13.09 7.13
N THR A 143 13.95 12.67 7.88
CA THR A 143 14.19 11.26 8.21
C THR A 143 14.57 11.08 9.68
N LEU A 144 14.54 9.83 10.16
CA LEU A 144 14.96 9.46 11.51
C LEU A 144 16.48 9.59 11.77
N VAL A 145 17.25 10.02 10.77
CA VAL A 145 18.72 10.28 10.91
C VAL A 145 19.00 11.52 11.75
N ARG A 146 17.97 12.31 12.04
CA ARG A 146 18.06 13.49 12.89
C ARG A 146 18.24 13.10 14.36
N GLU A 147 19.16 13.78 15.07
CA GLU A 147 19.20 13.72 16.52
C GLU A 147 17.94 14.40 17.10
N ILE A 148 17.14 13.63 17.83
CA ILE A 148 15.95 14.14 18.49
C ILE A 148 16.39 14.96 19.72
N THR A 149 16.02 16.22 19.77
CA THR A 149 16.27 17.04 20.96
C THR A 149 15.47 16.53 22.16
N PRO A 150 15.91 16.79 23.41
CA PRO A 150 15.15 16.42 24.60
C PRO A 150 13.72 16.97 24.61
N TYR A 151 13.49 18.15 24.04
CA TYR A 151 12.15 18.76 23.91
C TYR A 151 11.26 17.98 22.93
N GLU A 152 11.81 17.55 21.79
CA GLU A 152 11.06 16.75 20.80
C GLU A 152 10.77 15.36 21.32
N ALA A 153 11.72 14.73 22.04
CA ALA A 153 11.48 13.47 22.73
C ALA A 153 10.33 13.61 23.75
N TYR A 154 10.31 14.71 24.49
CA TYR A 154 9.22 15.04 25.42
C TYR A 154 7.88 15.20 24.67
N CYS A 155 7.86 15.92 23.54
CA CYS A 155 6.64 16.07 22.73
C CYS A 155 6.13 14.73 22.18
N LEU A 156 7.02 13.83 21.74
CA LEU A 156 6.65 12.48 21.29
C LEU A 156 6.05 11.65 22.43
N VAL A 157 6.64 11.71 23.63
CA VAL A 157 6.08 11.04 24.82
C VAL A 157 4.72 11.60 25.19
N LEU A 158 4.55 12.93 25.17
CA LEU A 158 3.25 13.58 25.40
C LEU A 158 2.22 13.16 24.36
N LYS A 159 2.58 13.12 23.08
CA LYS A 159 1.70 12.66 22.00
C LYS A 159 1.24 11.23 22.26
N SER A 160 2.15 10.30 22.52
CA SER A 160 1.81 8.91 22.85
C SER A 160 0.94 8.82 24.11
N TYR A 161 1.16 9.67 25.09
CA TYR A 161 0.34 9.74 26.31
C TYR A 161 -1.09 10.21 26.00
N VAL A 162 -1.25 11.30 25.23
CA VAL A 162 -2.56 11.80 24.80
C VAL A 162 -3.31 10.74 23.97
N GLU A 163 -2.65 10.14 22.99
CA GLU A 163 -3.21 9.04 22.17
C GLU A 163 -3.67 7.86 23.04
N SER A 164 -2.93 7.53 24.11
CA SER A 164 -3.33 6.48 25.04
C SER A 164 -4.57 6.83 25.88
N PHE A 165 -4.81 8.11 26.14
CA PHE A 165 -6.05 8.58 26.79
C PHE A 165 -7.24 8.54 25.85
N GLU A 166 -7.05 8.96 24.62
CA GLU A 166 -8.10 8.88 23.58
C GLU A 166 -8.54 7.44 23.37
N GLN A 167 -7.61 6.48 23.29
CA GLN A 167 -7.90 5.06 23.20
C GLN A 167 -8.70 4.54 24.40
N LYS A 168 -8.33 4.93 25.64
CA LYS A 168 -9.08 4.53 26.83
C LYS A 168 -10.52 5.10 26.85
N SER A 169 -10.67 6.37 26.49
CA SER A 169 -11.98 7.03 26.36
C SER A 169 -12.85 6.32 25.32
N GLN A 170 -12.27 5.91 24.18
CA GLN A 170 -12.94 5.18 23.14
C GLN A 170 -13.37 3.77 23.62
N GLU A 171 -12.50 3.06 24.32
CA GLU A 171 -12.85 1.76 24.92
C GLU A 171 -14.03 1.85 25.90
N GLU A 172 -14.07 2.89 26.74
CA GLU A 172 -15.16 3.13 27.68
C GLU A 172 -16.49 3.38 26.94
N GLN A 173 -16.46 4.16 25.86
CA GLN A 173 -17.63 4.38 25.00
C GLN A 173 -18.12 3.09 24.36
N ILE A 174 -17.21 2.26 23.81
CA ILE A 174 -17.55 0.95 23.24
C ILE A 174 -18.23 0.06 24.29
N LYS A 175 -17.65 -0.03 25.49
CA LYS A 175 -18.20 -0.82 26.60
C LYS A 175 -19.58 -0.32 27.01
N ALA A 176 -19.77 0.99 27.08
CA ALA A 176 -21.07 1.59 27.40
C ALA A 176 -22.15 1.22 26.39
N ILE A 177 -21.83 1.28 25.08
CA ILE A 177 -22.75 0.91 24.00
C ILE A 177 -23.11 -0.59 24.06
N LEU A 178 -22.11 -1.47 24.24
CA LEU A 178 -22.33 -2.91 24.35
C LEU A 178 -23.20 -3.25 25.56
N LYS A 179 -22.97 -2.64 26.71
CA LYS A 179 -23.74 -2.80 27.93
C LYS A 179 -25.18 -2.31 27.76
N GLU A 180 -25.38 -1.16 27.14
CA GLU A 180 -26.70 -0.62 26.83
C GLU A 180 -27.52 -1.58 25.96
N ALA A 181 -26.88 -2.14 24.93
CA ALA A 181 -27.46 -3.13 24.03
C ALA A 181 -27.52 -4.55 24.62
N LYS A 182 -27.13 -4.74 25.90
CA LYS A 182 -27.13 -6.03 26.64
C LYS A 182 -26.22 -7.10 26.05
N TYR A 183 -25.13 -6.70 25.39
CA TYR A 183 -24.10 -7.59 24.88
C TYR A 183 -22.93 -7.72 25.86
N ARG A 184 -22.20 -8.85 25.78
CA ARG A 184 -21.00 -9.07 26.58
C ARG A 184 -19.83 -8.30 25.99
N GLU A 185 -18.96 -7.81 26.87
CA GLU A 185 -17.75 -7.06 26.52
C GLU A 185 -16.60 -8.04 26.26
N TYR A 186 -16.41 -8.46 25.01
CA TYR A 186 -15.26 -9.27 24.62
C TYR A 186 -14.12 -8.39 24.14
N LYS A 187 -12.90 -8.61 24.66
CA LYS A 187 -11.73 -7.78 24.33
C LYS A 187 -11.46 -7.77 22.82
N TYR A 188 -11.52 -8.91 22.15
CA TYR A 188 -11.29 -8.98 20.69
C TYR A 188 -12.29 -8.12 19.89
N GLN A 189 -13.55 -8.02 20.34
CA GLN A 189 -14.54 -7.16 19.68
C GLN A 189 -14.21 -5.68 19.89
N ILE A 190 -13.81 -5.30 21.12
CA ILE A 190 -13.40 -3.94 21.44
C ILE A 190 -12.19 -3.53 20.59
N ASP A 191 -11.18 -4.40 20.50
CA ASP A 191 -9.98 -4.17 19.68
C ASP A 191 -10.36 -4.05 18.19
N ALA A 192 -11.23 -4.93 17.68
CA ALA A 192 -11.71 -4.89 16.30
C ALA A 192 -12.52 -3.63 15.98
N ILE A 193 -13.36 -3.15 16.90
CA ILE A 193 -14.13 -1.89 16.76
C ILE A 193 -13.17 -0.70 16.67
N SER A 194 -12.19 -0.62 17.59
CA SER A 194 -11.21 0.48 17.61
C SER A 194 -10.38 0.51 16.33
N GLN A 195 -9.92 -0.66 15.86
CA GLN A 195 -9.19 -0.77 14.58
C GLN A 195 -10.08 -0.38 13.39
N ALA A 196 -11.33 -0.83 13.36
CA ALA A 196 -12.26 -0.52 12.27
C ALA A 196 -12.50 1.00 12.16
N LEU A 197 -12.67 1.70 13.28
CA LEU A 197 -12.83 3.15 13.30
C LEU A 197 -11.59 3.87 12.74
N ALA A 198 -10.39 3.49 13.17
CA ALA A 198 -9.14 4.05 12.69
C ALA A 198 -8.93 3.82 11.17
N ILE A 199 -9.30 2.63 10.68
CA ILE A 199 -9.22 2.31 9.25
C ILE A 199 -10.24 3.12 8.45
N ILE A 200 -11.47 3.28 8.93
CA ILE A 200 -12.52 4.06 8.25
C ILE A 200 -12.13 5.55 8.19
N GLU A 201 -11.53 6.08 9.24
CA GLU A 201 -11.06 7.47 9.25
C GLU A 201 -9.99 7.70 8.16
N LYS A 202 -9.06 6.77 8.02
CA LYS A 202 -7.94 6.87 7.08
C LYS A 202 -8.33 6.54 5.63
N HIS A 203 -9.23 5.57 5.42
CA HIS A 203 -9.50 4.98 4.11
C HIS A 203 -10.95 5.06 3.63
N ASN A 204 -11.83 5.72 4.39
CA ASN A 204 -13.29 5.81 4.13
C ASN A 204 -14.03 4.46 4.12
N GLY A 205 -13.40 3.38 4.54
CA GLY A 205 -14.08 2.09 4.64
C GLY A 205 -13.21 1.04 5.29
N VAL A 206 -13.84 -0.07 5.67
CA VAL A 206 -13.19 -1.22 6.32
C VAL A 206 -13.80 -2.54 5.84
N LEU A 207 -12.96 -3.56 5.71
CA LEU A 207 -13.37 -4.95 5.49
C LEU A 207 -13.17 -5.73 6.78
N ILE A 208 -14.27 -6.17 7.41
CA ILE A 208 -14.27 -7.02 8.62
C ILE A 208 -14.43 -8.47 8.17
N ALA A 209 -13.33 -9.21 8.21
CA ALA A 209 -13.19 -10.54 7.63
C ALA A 209 -12.99 -11.62 8.70
N ASP A 210 -13.80 -11.61 9.73
CA ASP A 210 -13.73 -12.58 10.83
C ASP A 210 -14.51 -13.87 10.54
N VAL A 211 -14.14 -14.94 11.24
CA VAL A 211 -14.84 -16.23 11.19
C VAL A 211 -16.32 -16.08 11.59
N VAL A 212 -17.16 -16.97 11.08
CA VAL A 212 -18.58 -17.02 11.43
C VAL A 212 -18.76 -17.16 12.95
N GLY A 213 -19.69 -16.39 13.53
CA GLY A 213 -20.03 -16.48 14.97
C GLY A 213 -19.24 -15.52 15.88
N LEU A 214 -18.22 -14.80 15.40
CA LEU A 214 -17.46 -13.84 16.21
C LEU A 214 -18.15 -12.48 16.39
N GLY A 215 -19.39 -12.33 15.92
CA GLY A 215 -20.20 -11.13 16.16
C GLY A 215 -19.87 -9.95 15.25
N LYS A 216 -19.52 -10.19 13.99
CA LYS A 216 -19.28 -9.12 12.99
C LYS A 216 -20.40 -8.09 12.93
N THR A 217 -21.65 -8.54 13.02
CA THR A 217 -22.83 -7.66 13.04
C THR A 217 -22.83 -6.71 14.24
N ILE A 218 -22.46 -7.22 15.43
CA ILE A 218 -22.31 -6.41 16.65
C ILE A 218 -21.21 -5.38 16.48
N ILE A 219 -20.04 -5.80 15.96
CA ILE A 219 -18.91 -4.90 15.67
C ILE A 219 -19.36 -3.78 14.74
N ALA A 220 -20.03 -4.12 13.63
CA ALA A 220 -20.52 -3.14 12.66
C ALA A 220 -21.55 -2.16 13.26
N CYS A 221 -22.46 -2.63 14.10
CA CYS A 221 -23.45 -1.78 14.77
C CYS A 221 -22.79 -0.81 15.74
N VAL A 222 -21.80 -1.25 16.52
CA VAL A 222 -21.07 -0.36 17.45
C VAL A 222 -20.26 0.65 16.67
N VAL A 223 -19.57 0.26 15.59
CA VAL A 223 -18.86 1.18 14.70
C VAL A 223 -19.83 2.21 14.11
N ALA A 224 -20.98 1.78 13.59
CA ALA A 224 -22.03 2.66 13.05
C ALA A 224 -22.53 3.66 14.11
N LYS A 225 -22.74 3.21 15.33
CA LYS A 225 -23.16 4.04 16.46
C LYS A 225 -22.13 5.10 16.81
N LEU A 226 -20.83 4.72 16.84
CA LEU A 226 -19.74 5.63 17.16
C LEU A 226 -19.46 6.64 16.06
N LEU A 227 -19.68 6.27 14.78
CA LEU A 227 -19.61 7.22 13.68
C LEU A 227 -20.65 8.33 13.77
N GLY A 228 -21.80 8.08 14.42
CA GLY A 228 -22.86 9.06 14.61
C GLY A 228 -23.51 9.57 13.33
N LEU A 229 -23.33 8.87 12.22
CA LEU A 229 -23.81 9.22 10.90
C LEU A 229 -25.02 8.36 10.50
N ARG A 230 -25.88 8.89 9.68
CA ARG A 230 -27.01 8.13 9.11
C ARG A 230 -26.52 7.16 8.04
N GLY A 231 -27.07 5.96 8.04
CA GLY A 231 -26.63 4.94 7.13
C GLY A 231 -27.69 3.97 6.65
N ALA A 232 -27.23 3.00 5.87
CA ALA A 232 -28.05 1.91 5.37
C ALA A 232 -27.31 0.58 5.43
N VAL A 233 -28.03 -0.50 5.67
CA VAL A 233 -27.55 -1.87 5.62
C VAL A 233 -28.04 -2.53 4.33
N ILE A 234 -27.14 -3.15 3.60
CA ILE A 234 -27.44 -4.00 2.44
C ILE A 234 -27.05 -5.42 2.80
N CYS A 235 -28.03 -6.32 2.87
CA CYS A 235 -27.82 -7.69 3.27
C CYS A 235 -28.67 -8.67 2.45
N PRO A 236 -28.36 -9.97 2.46
CA PRO A 236 -29.26 -11.00 1.91
C PRO A 236 -30.67 -10.90 2.47
N PRO A 237 -31.71 -11.21 1.67
CA PRO A 237 -33.12 -11.16 2.14
C PRO A 237 -33.35 -11.92 3.44
N SER A 238 -32.71 -13.06 3.60
CA SER A 238 -32.83 -13.91 4.82
C SER A 238 -32.27 -13.29 6.10
N LEU A 239 -31.39 -12.26 5.97
CA LEU A 239 -30.74 -11.56 7.07
C LEU A 239 -31.42 -10.23 7.41
N MET A 240 -32.40 -9.79 6.65
CA MET A 240 -33.07 -8.50 6.88
C MET A 240 -33.85 -8.50 8.21
N GLY A 241 -34.45 -9.60 8.54
CA GLY A 241 -35.35 -9.74 9.69
C GLY A 241 -36.83 -9.51 9.32
N ASP A 242 -37.69 -9.76 10.29
CA ASP A 242 -39.14 -9.55 10.12
C ASP A 242 -39.45 -8.05 9.96
N LEU A 243 -40.33 -7.74 9.01
CA LEU A 243 -40.74 -6.38 8.71
C LEU A 243 -41.68 -5.77 9.76
N VAL A 244 -42.35 -6.61 10.53
CA VAL A 244 -43.41 -6.19 11.48
C VAL A 244 -42.93 -6.25 12.92
N THR A 245 -42.25 -7.35 13.31
CA THR A 245 -41.87 -7.61 14.71
C THR A 245 -40.45 -7.14 15.05
N ALA A 246 -39.59 -6.97 14.06
CA ALA A 246 -38.14 -6.65 14.22
C ALA A 246 -37.39 -7.59 15.20
N ASP A 247 -37.91 -8.80 15.41
CA ASP A 247 -37.38 -9.77 16.39
C ASP A 247 -36.17 -10.55 15.86
N SER A 248 -35.81 -10.37 14.61
CA SER A 248 -34.76 -11.14 13.95
C SER A 248 -33.96 -10.31 12.95
N GLY A 249 -32.79 -10.83 12.55
CA GLY A 249 -31.96 -10.24 11.52
C GLY A 249 -31.48 -8.82 11.83
N TRP A 250 -31.12 -8.06 10.78
CA TRP A 250 -30.58 -6.70 10.91
C TRP A 250 -31.53 -5.71 11.57
N LYS A 251 -32.83 -5.86 11.39
CA LYS A 251 -33.80 -4.97 12.04
C LYS A 251 -33.74 -5.04 13.54
N LYS A 252 -33.58 -6.25 14.11
CA LYS A 252 -33.34 -6.43 15.53
C LYS A 252 -32.11 -5.69 16.02
N TYR A 253 -30.98 -5.81 15.30
CA TYR A 253 -29.74 -5.13 15.67
C TYR A 253 -29.89 -3.62 15.61
N ILE A 254 -30.56 -3.07 14.57
CA ILE A 254 -30.85 -1.65 14.45
C ILE A 254 -31.63 -1.12 15.67
N GLU A 255 -32.60 -1.84 16.15
CA GLU A 255 -33.36 -1.45 17.35
C GLU A 255 -32.51 -1.57 18.62
N GLU A 256 -31.81 -2.69 18.81
CA GLU A 256 -30.99 -2.92 20.00
C GLU A 256 -29.86 -1.88 20.15
N PHE A 257 -29.24 -1.46 19.05
CA PHE A 257 -28.21 -0.43 19.04
C PHE A 257 -28.76 0.98 18.84
N LYS A 258 -30.10 1.16 18.78
CA LYS A 258 -30.78 2.45 18.61
C LYS A 258 -30.27 3.24 17.39
N LEU A 259 -30.16 2.55 16.27
CA LEU A 259 -29.80 3.12 14.96
C LEU A 259 -31.08 3.48 14.19
N TYR A 260 -31.96 4.26 14.80
CA TYR A 260 -33.35 4.48 14.33
C TYR A 260 -33.47 5.11 12.95
N ASP A 261 -32.47 5.90 12.53
CA ASP A 261 -32.42 6.54 11.21
C ASP A 261 -31.83 5.67 10.11
N TRP A 262 -31.55 4.40 10.42
CA TRP A 262 -30.94 3.46 9.50
C TRP A 262 -31.99 2.61 8.78
N ASN A 263 -31.74 2.35 7.48
CA ASN A 263 -32.60 1.52 6.65
C ASN A 263 -31.92 0.19 6.33
N VAL A 264 -32.72 -0.90 6.28
CA VAL A 264 -32.26 -2.22 5.85
C VAL A 264 -32.80 -2.52 4.47
N PHE A 265 -31.91 -2.84 3.54
CA PHE A 265 -32.22 -3.15 2.16
C PHE A 265 -31.78 -4.55 1.76
N SER A 266 -32.51 -5.14 0.82
CA SER A 266 -32.16 -6.44 0.25
C SER A 266 -31.06 -6.29 -0.82
N SER A 267 -30.02 -7.12 -0.72
CA SER A 267 -29.03 -7.26 -1.78
C SER A 267 -29.57 -7.87 -3.08
N GLY A 268 -30.81 -8.39 -3.05
CA GLY A 268 -31.51 -8.93 -4.24
C GLY A 268 -32.17 -7.85 -5.12
N ASP A 269 -32.26 -6.60 -4.63
CA ASP A 269 -32.94 -5.48 -5.35
C ASP A 269 -32.07 -4.22 -5.40
N LEU A 270 -30.83 -4.38 -5.80
CA LEU A 270 -29.85 -3.27 -5.84
C LEU A 270 -30.23 -2.12 -6.76
N GLU A 271 -31.06 -2.35 -7.78
CA GLU A 271 -31.48 -1.27 -8.68
C GLU A 271 -32.38 -0.25 -7.98
N ASN A 272 -33.37 -0.72 -7.23
CA ASN A 272 -34.23 0.16 -6.45
C ASN A 272 -33.49 0.74 -5.24
N VAL A 273 -32.63 -0.04 -4.60
CA VAL A 273 -31.76 0.41 -3.50
C VAL A 273 -30.86 1.54 -3.95
N SER A 274 -30.20 1.41 -5.11
CA SER A 274 -29.34 2.45 -5.69
C SER A 274 -30.10 3.75 -5.91
N LYS A 275 -31.30 3.67 -6.49
CA LYS A 275 -32.13 4.87 -6.71
C LYS A 275 -32.49 5.56 -5.38
N ARG A 276 -32.91 4.79 -4.37
CA ARG A 276 -33.29 5.32 -3.04
C ARG A 276 -32.11 5.97 -2.32
N ILE A 277 -30.96 5.26 -2.25
CA ILE A 277 -29.77 5.77 -1.54
C ILE A 277 -29.17 6.98 -2.26
N ASN A 278 -29.16 7.01 -3.59
CA ASN A 278 -28.63 8.14 -4.35
C ASN A 278 -29.55 9.37 -4.31
N SER A 279 -30.87 9.18 -4.09
CA SER A 279 -31.79 10.29 -3.89
C SER A 279 -31.73 10.89 -2.48
N ASP A 280 -31.27 10.12 -1.50
CA ASP A 280 -31.17 10.54 -0.10
C ASP A 280 -29.71 10.84 0.28
N LYS A 281 -29.31 12.09 0.13
CA LYS A 281 -27.94 12.57 0.43
C LYS A 281 -27.57 12.52 1.91
N SER A 282 -28.51 12.28 2.80
CA SER A 282 -28.26 12.17 4.24
C SER A 282 -27.69 10.80 4.63
N ILE A 283 -27.71 9.82 3.73
CA ILE A 283 -27.09 8.52 3.94
C ILE A 283 -25.59 8.64 3.65
N GLU A 284 -24.78 8.54 4.70
CA GLU A 284 -23.33 8.73 4.64
C GLU A 284 -22.56 7.42 4.91
N VAL A 285 -23.21 6.40 5.51
CA VAL A 285 -22.56 5.13 5.83
C VAL A 285 -23.31 3.98 5.17
N ILE A 286 -22.59 3.04 4.57
CA ILE A 286 -23.15 1.81 4.01
C ILE A 286 -22.50 0.60 4.69
N ILE A 287 -23.32 -0.25 5.29
CA ILE A 287 -22.90 -1.58 5.74
C ILE A 287 -23.34 -2.60 4.68
N VAL A 288 -22.42 -3.43 4.23
CA VAL A 288 -22.72 -4.54 3.30
C VAL A 288 -22.42 -5.84 4.01
N ASP A 289 -23.47 -6.62 4.29
CA ASP A 289 -23.31 -7.95 4.88
C ASP A 289 -23.21 -9.02 3.79
N GLU A 290 -22.46 -10.08 4.10
CA GLU A 290 -22.10 -11.13 3.14
C GLU A 290 -21.45 -10.55 1.85
N ALA A 291 -20.52 -9.61 2.03
CA ALA A 291 -19.87 -8.85 0.97
C ALA A 291 -19.14 -9.73 -0.06
N HIS A 292 -18.79 -10.97 0.29
CA HIS A 292 -18.19 -11.93 -0.64
C HIS A 292 -19.03 -12.20 -1.91
N ARG A 293 -20.31 -11.86 -1.92
CA ARG A 293 -21.19 -11.96 -3.10
C ARG A 293 -20.80 -10.97 -4.19
N PHE A 294 -20.06 -9.94 -3.85
CA PHE A 294 -19.65 -8.83 -4.75
C PHE A 294 -18.16 -8.87 -5.12
N ARG A 295 -17.53 -10.05 -5.13
CA ARG A 295 -16.11 -10.21 -5.50
C ARG A 295 -15.84 -10.08 -6.99
N ASN A 296 -16.84 -10.25 -7.83
CA ASN A 296 -16.68 -10.18 -9.28
C ASN A 296 -17.08 -8.79 -9.79
N GLU A 297 -16.08 -8.02 -10.20
CA GLU A 297 -16.24 -6.65 -10.73
C GLU A 297 -17.05 -6.59 -12.03
N ASP A 298 -17.09 -7.68 -12.80
CA ASP A 298 -17.77 -7.74 -14.10
C ASP A 298 -19.30 -7.94 -13.99
N THR A 299 -19.83 -7.95 -12.77
CA THR A 299 -21.26 -8.16 -12.56
C THR A 299 -22.04 -6.85 -12.41
N ARG A 300 -23.25 -6.84 -12.92
CA ARG A 300 -24.21 -5.73 -12.76
C ARG A 300 -24.44 -5.38 -11.28
N SER A 301 -24.47 -6.41 -10.41
CA SER A 301 -24.64 -6.20 -8.98
C SER A 301 -23.46 -5.47 -8.34
N TYR A 302 -22.23 -5.74 -8.78
CA TYR A 302 -21.06 -5.02 -8.34
C TYR A 302 -21.08 -3.55 -8.77
N GLU A 303 -21.40 -3.27 -10.04
CA GLU A 303 -21.50 -1.89 -10.55
C GLU A 303 -22.51 -1.05 -9.77
N LEU A 304 -23.68 -1.64 -9.48
CA LEU A 304 -24.72 -0.98 -8.68
C LEU A 304 -24.23 -0.72 -7.25
N LEU A 305 -23.61 -1.71 -6.61
CA LEU A 305 -23.07 -1.54 -5.27
C LEU A 305 -21.94 -0.52 -5.23
N HIS A 306 -21.04 -0.51 -6.21
CA HIS A 306 -19.99 0.48 -6.32
C HIS A 306 -20.57 1.91 -6.44
N THR A 307 -21.64 2.07 -7.20
CA THR A 307 -22.37 3.35 -7.33
C THR A 307 -22.99 3.77 -5.99
N ILE A 308 -23.55 2.83 -5.23
CA ILE A 308 -24.12 3.07 -3.89
C ILE A 308 -23.04 3.52 -2.90
N CYS A 309 -21.89 2.86 -2.91
CA CYS A 309 -20.79 3.11 -1.97
C CYS A 309 -20.02 4.42 -2.25
N ARG A 310 -20.19 4.99 -3.44
CA ARG A 310 -19.43 6.16 -3.87
C ARG A 310 -19.63 7.35 -2.92
N ASN A 311 -18.51 7.94 -2.46
CA ASN A 311 -18.48 9.08 -1.54
C ASN A 311 -19.15 8.82 -0.19
N LYS A 312 -19.17 7.57 0.27
CA LYS A 312 -19.72 7.17 1.56
C LYS A 312 -18.67 6.40 2.36
N LYS A 313 -18.84 6.33 3.67
CA LYS A 313 -18.08 5.40 4.51
C LYS A 313 -18.66 4.00 4.34
N VAL A 314 -17.80 2.99 4.13
CA VAL A 314 -18.24 1.64 3.79
C VAL A 314 -17.73 0.62 4.81
N ILE A 315 -18.61 -0.19 5.33
CA ILE A 315 -18.30 -1.31 6.24
C ILE A 315 -18.70 -2.60 5.53
N LEU A 316 -17.74 -3.40 5.16
CA LEU A 316 -17.96 -4.70 4.51
C LEU A 316 -17.80 -5.82 5.51
N LEU A 317 -18.81 -6.70 5.61
CA LEU A 317 -18.79 -7.87 6.48
C LEU A 317 -18.75 -9.13 5.63
N THR A 318 -17.80 -10.02 5.91
CA THR A 318 -17.76 -11.34 5.29
C THR A 318 -16.99 -12.32 6.15
N ALA A 319 -17.31 -13.61 6.07
CA ALA A 319 -16.49 -14.66 6.66
C ALA A 319 -15.44 -15.22 5.69
N THR A 320 -15.62 -14.96 4.40
CA THR A 320 -14.78 -15.51 3.32
C THR A 320 -14.43 -14.42 2.30
N PRO A 321 -13.56 -13.45 2.68
CA PRO A 321 -13.17 -12.36 1.78
C PRO A 321 -12.41 -12.86 0.56
N PHE A 322 -11.79 -14.01 0.70
CA PHE A 322 -10.93 -14.67 -0.24
C PHE A 322 -11.44 -16.09 -0.51
N ASN A 323 -11.68 -16.43 -1.76
CA ASN A 323 -12.12 -17.78 -2.13
C ASN A 323 -11.09 -18.47 -3.04
N ASN A 324 -10.73 -17.83 -4.14
CA ASN A 324 -9.87 -18.46 -5.14
C ASN A 324 -8.70 -17.59 -5.60
N LYS A 325 -8.80 -16.27 -5.47
CA LYS A 325 -7.78 -15.33 -5.99
C LYS A 325 -7.63 -14.11 -5.09
N PRO A 326 -6.41 -13.56 -4.95
CA PRO A 326 -6.19 -12.30 -4.26
C PRO A 326 -7.03 -11.13 -4.82
N TYR A 327 -7.38 -11.18 -6.09
CA TYR A 327 -8.27 -10.20 -6.74
C TYR A 327 -9.67 -10.11 -6.12
N ASP A 328 -10.15 -11.18 -5.48
CA ASP A 328 -11.45 -11.18 -4.78
C ASP A 328 -11.47 -10.11 -3.67
N VAL A 329 -10.35 -9.96 -2.95
CA VAL A 329 -10.19 -8.95 -1.89
C VAL A 329 -10.06 -7.55 -2.50
N LEU A 330 -9.30 -7.41 -3.59
CA LEU A 330 -9.14 -6.13 -4.26
C LEU A 330 -10.49 -5.57 -4.74
N ALA A 331 -11.34 -6.41 -5.34
CA ALA A 331 -12.68 -6.02 -5.76
C ALA A 331 -13.50 -5.43 -4.60
N LEU A 332 -13.43 -6.06 -3.42
CA LEU A 332 -14.11 -5.55 -2.23
C LEU A 332 -13.51 -4.21 -1.75
N ILE A 333 -12.19 -4.08 -1.72
CA ILE A 333 -11.52 -2.84 -1.32
C ILE A 333 -11.86 -1.68 -2.27
N LYS A 334 -11.96 -1.92 -3.57
CA LYS A 334 -12.34 -0.92 -4.57
C LYS A 334 -13.72 -0.30 -4.36
N LEU A 335 -14.58 -0.91 -3.55
CA LEU A 335 -15.87 -0.32 -3.21
C LEU A 335 -15.75 0.97 -2.38
N PHE A 336 -14.62 1.20 -1.71
CA PHE A 336 -14.37 2.38 -0.89
C PHE A 336 -13.00 3.04 -1.08
N VAL A 337 -12.10 2.42 -1.83
CA VAL A 337 -10.75 2.93 -2.12
C VAL A 337 -10.55 3.08 -3.61
N VAL A 338 -10.02 4.21 -4.04
CA VAL A 338 -9.52 4.40 -5.41
C VAL A 338 -8.07 3.88 -5.46
N PRO A 339 -7.75 2.80 -6.20
CA PRO A 339 -6.45 2.15 -6.14
C PRO A 339 -5.25 3.07 -6.37
N ASN A 340 -5.37 3.97 -7.36
CA ASN A 340 -4.28 4.89 -7.75
C ASN A 340 -4.08 6.06 -6.75
N MET A 341 -5.01 6.25 -5.81
CA MET A 341 -4.96 7.29 -4.79
C MET A 341 -4.88 6.71 -3.37
N SER A 342 -4.61 5.41 -3.28
CA SER A 342 -4.61 4.67 -2.02
C SER A 342 -3.26 4.79 -1.30
N ASN A 343 -3.32 5.06 0.00
CA ASN A 343 -2.19 5.00 0.91
C ASN A 343 -2.05 3.63 1.62
N ILE A 344 -2.80 2.61 1.17
CA ILE A 344 -2.72 1.24 1.73
C ILE A 344 -1.40 0.59 1.38
N THR A 345 -0.86 0.89 0.19
CA THR A 345 0.45 0.43 -0.25
C THR A 345 1.40 1.61 -0.41
N ILE A 346 2.61 1.45 0.10
CA ILE A 346 3.65 2.47 0.06
C ILE A 346 4.29 2.46 -1.32
N GLY A 347 4.18 3.58 -2.07
CA GLY A 347 4.94 3.82 -3.29
C GLY A 347 4.51 3.06 -4.55
N GLU A 348 3.51 2.16 -4.50
CA GLU A 348 3.04 1.41 -5.66
C GLU A 348 1.51 1.41 -5.76
N ASP A 349 0.98 1.36 -7.00
CA ASP A 349 -0.45 1.19 -7.25
C ASP A 349 -0.96 -0.13 -6.61
N LEU A 350 -2.02 -0.03 -5.82
CA LEU A 350 -2.66 -1.16 -5.16
C LEU A 350 -3.04 -2.27 -6.16
N SER A 351 -3.53 -1.92 -7.34
CA SER A 351 -3.86 -2.87 -8.41
C SER A 351 -2.64 -3.63 -8.92
N TYR A 352 -1.49 -2.96 -9.01
CA TYR A 352 -0.23 -3.61 -9.42
C TYR A 352 0.24 -4.62 -8.37
N LYS A 353 0.19 -4.28 -7.09
CA LYS A 353 0.52 -5.22 -5.99
C LYS A 353 -0.36 -6.46 -6.01
N PHE A 354 -1.67 -6.29 -6.17
CA PHE A 354 -2.58 -7.42 -6.25
C PHE A 354 -2.39 -8.26 -7.51
N LYS A 355 -1.97 -7.67 -8.63
CA LYS A 355 -1.59 -8.41 -9.84
C LYS A 355 -0.35 -9.29 -9.57
N LEU A 356 0.63 -8.77 -8.86
CA LEU A 356 1.82 -9.50 -8.46
C LEU A 356 1.46 -10.66 -7.52
N PHE A 357 0.66 -10.40 -6.48
CA PHE A 357 0.19 -11.43 -5.55
C PHE A 357 -0.61 -12.52 -6.26
N SER A 358 -1.50 -12.15 -7.19
CA SER A 358 -2.27 -13.13 -7.97
C SER A 358 -1.39 -14.01 -8.83
N LYS A 359 -0.37 -13.44 -9.47
CA LYS A 359 0.61 -14.21 -10.23
C LYS A 359 1.37 -15.19 -9.34
N THR A 360 1.87 -14.72 -8.20
CA THR A 360 2.59 -15.57 -7.22
C THR A 360 1.69 -16.71 -6.74
N PHE A 361 0.44 -16.40 -6.41
CA PHE A 361 -0.54 -17.38 -5.97
C PHE A 361 -0.84 -18.44 -7.04
N ASP A 362 -1.03 -18.03 -8.30
CA ASP A 362 -1.27 -18.95 -9.42
C ASP A 362 -0.05 -19.86 -9.67
N ASP A 363 1.16 -19.31 -9.59
CA ASP A 363 2.41 -20.06 -9.75
C ASP A 363 2.60 -21.07 -8.61
N LEU A 364 2.35 -20.69 -7.34
CA LEU A 364 2.44 -21.61 -6.20
C LEU A 364 1.37 -22.71 -6.28
N ASN A 365 0.15 -22.37 -6.68
CA ASN A 365 -0.90 -23.37 -6.94
C ASN A 365 -0.56 -24.32 -8.08
N PHE A 366 0.09 -23.82 -9.14
CA PHE A 366 0.55 -24.65 -10.23
C PHE A 366 1.60 -25.66 -9.74
N ILE A 367 2.55 -25.24 -8.92
CA ILE A 367 3.53 -26.10 -8.27
C ILE A 367 2.82 -27.17 -7.42
N ALA A 368 1.92 -26.75 -6.52
CA ALA A 368 1.21 -27.65 -5.60
C ALA A 368 0.36 -28.73 -6.33
N LYS A 369 -0.23 -28.38 -7.48
CA LYS A 369 -1.05 -29.31 -8.27
C LYS A 369 -0.23 -30.26 -9.16
N ASN A 370 0.95 -29.80 -9.62
CA ASN A 370 1.70 -30.52 -10.66
C ASN A 370 3.07 -31.07 -10.21
N TYR A 371 3.43 -31.00 -8.94
CA TYR A 371 4.75 -31.42 -8.46
C TYR A 371 5.07 -32.92 -8.69
N LYS A 372 4.04 -33.76 -8.79
CA LYS A 372 4.14 -35.18 -9.13
C LYS A 372 3.72 -35.51 -10.56
N SER A 373 3.59 -34.51 -11.44
CA SER A 373 3.15 -34.73 -12.80
C SER A 373 4.21 -35.52 -13.58
N THR A 374 3.75 -36.52 -14.30
CA THR A 374 4.56 -37.31 -15.26
C THR A 374 4.76 -36.60 -16.59
N ASP A 375 4.08 -35.50 -16.81
CA ASP A 375 4.20 -34.65 -18.01
C ASP A 375 5.52 -33.87 -17.98
N PRO A 376 6.43 -34.07 -18.97
CA PRO A 376 7.74 -33.40 -18.95
C PRO A 376 7.69 -31.90 -18.99
N GLU A 377 6.73 -31.30 -19.69
CA GLU A 377 6.59 -29.83 -19.79
C GLU A 377 6.13 -29.25 -18.46
N LYS A 378 5.14 -29.88 -17.82
CA LYS A 378 4.68 -29.47 -16.50
C LYS A 378 5.77 -29.63 -15.45
N GLY A 379 6.50 -30.75 -15.48
CA GLY A 379 7.63 -30.98 -14.57
C GLY A 379 8.73 -29.92 -14.70
N LYS A 380 9.10 -29.55 -15.94
CA LYS A 380 10.07 -28.48 -16.18
C LYS A 380 9.58 -27.12 -15.66
N LYS A 381 8.32 -26.79 -15.91
CA LYS A 381 7.72 -25.52 -15.41
C LYS A 381 7.66 -25.50 -13.89
N VAL A 382 7.29 -26.61 -13.23
CA VAL A 382 7.27 -26.71 -11.76
C VAL A 382 8.65 -26.45 -11.18
N LYS A 383 9.70 -27.07 -11.72
CA LYS A 383 11.09 -26.90 -11.28
C LYS A 383 11.54 -25.45 -11.40
N THR A 384 11.27 -24.82 -12.54
CA THR A 384 11.63 -23.42 -12.79
C THR A 384 10.90 -22.48 -11.82
N LEU A 385 9.60 -22.67 -11.61
CA LEU A 385 8.83 -21.86 -10.67
C LEU A 385 9.29 -22.05 -9.23
N TYR A 386 9.54 -23.32 -8.83
CA TYR A 386 10.01 -23.61 -7.48
C TYR A 386 11.38 -22.96 -7.20
N PHE A 387 12.32 -23.08 -8.14
CA PHE A 387 13.61 -22.42 -8.06
C PHE A 387 13.46 -20.87 -7.93
N ASN A 388 12.59 -20.27 -8.73
CA ASN A 388 12.38 -18.82 -8.69
C ASN A 388 11.85 -18.30 -7.35
N TYR A 389 11.04 -19.10 -6.64
CA TYR A 389 10.43 -18.67 -5.36
C TYR A 389 11.23 -19.09 -4.14
N PHE A 390 11.99 -20.18 -4.19
CA PHE A 390 12.64 -20.76 -3.02
C PHE A 390 14.17 -20.76 -3.12
N ASN A 391 14.73 -20.46 -4.29
CA ASN A 391 16.16 -20.43 -4.58
C ASN A 391 16.88 -21.75 -4.20
N ASP A 392 16.15 -22.87 -4.31
CA ASP A 392 16.57 -24.22 -3.92
C ASP A 392 16.85 -25.02 -5.19
N ALA A 393 18.13 -25.37 -5.40
CA ALA A 393 18.58 -26.14 -6.56
C ALA A 393 18.38 -27.65 -6.37
N ASP A 394 18.22 -28.10 -5.13
CA ASP A 394 17.98 -29.51 -4.78
C ASP A 394 16.48 -29.81 -4.78
N LEU A 395 16.12 -30.69 -5.65
CA LEU A 395 14.82 -30.97 -6.24
C LEU A 395 13.82 -31.74 -5.37
N ASP A 396 13.96 -31.76 -4.06
CA ASP A 396 12.90 -32.21 -3.17
C ASP A 396 11.94 -31.06 -2.89
N ILE A 397 10.88 -31.01 -3.72
CA ILE A 397 9.83 -29.99 -3.59
C ILE A 397 9.14 -30.17 -2.25
N ASP A 398 9.47 -29.28 -1.31
CA ASP A 398 8.82 -29.25 0.00
C ASP A 398 7.43 -28.58 -0.13
N LEU A 399 6.40 -29.44 -0.17
CA LEU A 399 5.02 -29.00 -0.26
C LEU A 399 4.54 -28.20 0.95
N GLU A 400 5.10 -28.40 2.12
CA GLU A 400 4.75 -27.59 3.27
C GLU A 400 5.25 -26.15 3.10
N LYS A 401 6.47 -25.95 2.60
CA LYS A 401 6.96 -24.62 2.25
C LYS A 401 6.10 -23.93 1.21
N VAL A 402 5.65 -24.68 0.16
CA VAL A 402 4.79 -24.13 -0.88
C VAL A 402 3.43 -23.73 -0.33
N LYS A 403 2.81 -24.57 0.52
CA LYS A 403 1.52 -24.27 1.14
C LYS A 403 1.63 -23.10 2.12
N ASN A 404 2.65 -23.06 2.96
CA ASN A 404 2.84 -21.99 3.95
C ASN A 404 3.15 -20.63 3.30
N ARG A 405 3.66 -20.60 2.07
CA ARG A 405 3.88 -19.35 1.33
C ARG A 405 2.66 -18.93 0.49
N ALA A 406 1.72 -19.84 0.24
CA ALA A 406 0.47 -19.56 -0.46
C ALA A 406 -0.65 -19.05 0.47
N HIS A 407 -0.51 -19.27 1.76
CA HIS A 407 -1.35 -18.73 2.83
C HIS A 407 -0.71 -17.50 3.47
#